data_caa68e14d55ce0308baa389d159ed4f3
#
_entry.id   caa68e14d55ce0308baa389d159ed4f3
#
_cell.length_a   1.000
_cell.length_b   1.000
_cell.length_c   1.000
_cell.angle_alpha   90.00
_cell.angle_beta   90.00
_cell.angle_gamma   90.00
#
_symmetry.space_group_name_H-M   'P 1'
#
loop_
_entity.id
_entity.type
_entity.pdbx_description
1 polymer ?
#
loop_
_entity_poly.entity_id
_entity_poly.type
_entity_poly.pdbx_seq_one_letter_code
_entity_poly.pdbx_strand_id
1 'polypeptide(L)'
;MEAKESLRKDVRVNTYGQAILSSDNLRELLLQGKNISHLNVIFDEEIELFQKYQSTLLPETITFLDAPEEVLTFDEFHQKCADEWVFPIVYQQIDVRSWLLDKCKTQQEIDRVNDEYTLYEERDLIMLLRLFIFLVDYMRKNKFVWGVGRGSSVSSYIL
;
A
#
# COMPACT_ATOMS: atom_id res chain seq x y z
N MET A 1 3.85 -5.47 -17.33
CA MET A 1 4.04 -5.58 -15.87
C MET A 1 5.27 -4.80 -15.41
N GLU A 2 6.37 -4.83 -16.14
CA GLU A 2 7.63 -4.12 -15.79
C GLU A 2 7.51 -2.58 -15.69
N ALA A 3 6.69 -1.92 -16.50
CA ALA A 3 6.54 -0.46 -16.45
C ALA A 3 5.83 0.07 -15.18
N LYS A 4 5.00 -0.75 -14.51
CA LYS A 4 4.36 -0.39 -13.23
C LYS A 4 5.29 -0.56 -12.02
N GLU A 5 6.27 -1.43 -12.13
CA GLU A 5 7.24 -1.71 -11.07
C GLU A 5 8.35 -0.64 -11.03
N SER A 6 8.71 -0.09 -12.18
CA SER A 6 9.70 0.99 -12.31
C SER A 6 9.19 2.30 -11.66
N LEU A 7 7.92 2.64 -11.82
CA LEU A 7 7.32 3.84 -11.23
C LEU A 7 7.23 3.80 -9.68
N ARG A 8 7.22 2.61 -9.07
CA ARG A 8 7.14 2.47 -7.61
C ARG A 8 8.48 2.69 -6.90
N LYS A 9 9.61 2.45 -7.56
CA LYS A 9 10.94 2.53 -6.92
C LYS A 9 11.41 3.96 -6.63
N ASP A 10 10.88 4.95 -7.35
CA ASP A 10 11.36 6.33 -7.24
C ASP A 10 10.33 7.31 -6.64
N VAL A 11 9.12 6.82 -6.35
CA VAL A 11 8.07 7.65 -5.72
C VAL A 11 8.31 7.72 -4.22
N ARG A 12 8.45 8.93 -3.71
CA ARG A 12 8.48 9.21 -2.29
C ARG A 12 7.07 9.47 -1.77
N VAL A 13 6.87 9.30 -0.48
CA VAL A 13 5.58 9.56 0.17
C VAL A 13 5.76 10.41 1.41
N ASN A 14 4.74 11.19 1.75
CA ASN A 14 4.69 11.90 3.02
C ASN A 14 4.21 10.98 4.15
N THR A 15 4.14 11.51 5.37
CA THR A 15 3.69 10.78 6.56
C THR A 15 2.25 10.25 6.48
N TYR A 16 1.47 10.72 5.50
CA TYR A 16 0.09 10.26 5.23
C TYR A 16 0.01 9.27 4.06
N GLY A 17 1.15 8.87 3.48
CA GLY A 17 1.19 7.96 2.33
C GLY A 17 0.81 8.61 1.00
N GLN A 18 0.75 9.95 0.92
CA GLN A 18 0.51 10.65 -0.35
C GLN A 18 1.81 10.75 -1.13
N ALA A 19 1.73 10.45 -2.43
CA ALA A 19 2.89 10.53 -3.32
C ALA A 19 3.45 11.95 -3.39
N ILE A 20 4.78 12.05 -3.34
CA ILE A 20 5.55 13.27 -3.53
C ILE A 20 6.37 13.09 -4.80
N LEU A 21 6.25 14.01 -5.73
CA LEU A 21 6.77 13.89 -7.08
C LEU A 21 8.00 14.79 -7.27
N SER A 22 8.98 14.28 -8.00
CA SER A 22 10.12 15.05 -8.48
C SER A 22 9.78 15.73 -9.80
N SER A 23 10.65 16.62 -10.28
CA SER A 23 10.57 17.24 -11.62
C SER A 23 10.49 16.20 -12.74
N ASP A 24 11.25 15.09 -12.63
CA ASP A 24 11.21 14.00 -13.60
C ASP A 24 9.84 13.28 -13.63
N ASN A 25 9.25 13.01 -12.45
CA ASN A 25 7.92 12.42 -12.38
C ASN A 25 6.85 13.35 -13.00
N LEU A 26 6.94 14.66 -12.75
CA LEU A 26 6.02 15.64 -13.34
C LEU A 26 6.17 15.71 -14.86
N ARG A 27 7.39 15.66 -15.37
CA ARG A 27 7.68 15.64 -16.82
C ARG A 27 7.03 14.41 -17.48
N GLU A 28 7.15 13.25 -16.87
CA GLU A 28 6.54 12.02 -17.38
C GLU A 28 5.00 12.11 -17.38
N LEU A 29 4.39 12.63 -16.32
CA LEU A 29 2.95 12.84 -16.25
C LEU A 29 2.45 13.83 -17.33
N LEU A 30 3.20 14.90 -17.55
CA LEU A 30 2.90 15.87 -18.63
C LEU A 30 2.95 15.21 -20.00
N LEU A 31 3.96 14.40 -20.30
CA LEU A 31 4.08 13.66 -21.55
C LEU A 31 2.92 12.67 -21.75
N GLN A 32 2.35 12.16 -20.67
CA GLN A 32 1.16 11.30 -20.70
C GLN A 32 -0.16 12.10 -20.80
N GLY A 33 -0.11 13.44 -20.86
CA GLY A 33 -1.30 14.29 -20.89
C GLY A 33 -2.08 14.32 -19.58
N LYS A 34 -1.43 14.02 -18.45
CA LYS A 34 -2.08 14.05 -17.14
C LYS A 34 -2.09 15.47 -16.56
N ASN A 35 -3.12 15.75 -15.77
CA ASN A 35 -3.17 16.99 -15.01
C ASN A 35 -2.16 16.90 -13.84
N ILE A 36 -1.29 17.89 -13.73
CA ILE A 36 -0.26 17.99 -12.70
C ILE A 36 -0.54 19.08 -11.66
N SER A 37 -1.70 19.74 -11.73
CA SER A 37 -2.06 20.77 -10.75
C SER A 37 -2.43 20.18 -9.40
N HIS A 38 -2.05 20.87 -8.32
CA HIS A 38 -2.30 20.46 -6.91
C HIS A 38 -1.62 19.14 -6.49
N LEU A 39 -0.56 18.76 -7.17
CA LEU A 39 0.27 17.61 -6.74
C LEU A 39 1.30 18.05 -5.70
N ASN A 40 1.64 17.15 -4.77
CA ASN A 40 2.74 17.37 -3.85
C ASN A 40 4.06 17.17 -4.59
N VAL A 41 4.96 18.13 -4.49
CA VAL A 41 6.24 18.10 -5.21
C VAL A 41 7.41 18.44 -4.29
N ILE A 42 8.57 17.86 -4.61
CA ILE A 42 9.84 18.32 -4.06
C ILE A 42 10.27 19.53 -4.91
N PHE A 43 10.29 20.72 -4.33
CA PHE A 43 10.73 21.91 -5.02
C PHE A 43 12.23 21.82 -5.29
N ASP A 44 12.58 21.80 -6.57
CA ASP A 44 13.92 21.86 -7.11
C ASP A 44 14.05 23.05 -8.06
N GLU A 45 15.25 23.27 -8.56
CA GLU A 45 15.56 24.38 -9.47
C GLU A 45 14.70 24.36 -10.75
N GLU A 46 14.37 23.16 -11.26
CA GLU A 46 13.54 23.02 -12.47
C GLU A 46 12.09 23.42 -12.21
N ILE A 47 11.54 23.03 -11.07
CA ILE A 47 10.17 23.40 -10.67
C ILE A 47 10.07 24.88 -10.39
N GLU A 48 11.06 25.48 -9.76
CA GLU A 48 11.12 26.93 -9.51
C GLU A 48 11.16 27.71 -10.83
N LEU A 49 11.99 27.27 -11.78
CA LEU A 49 12.04 27.86 -13.13
C LEU A 49 10.71 27.69 -13.88
N PHE A 50 10.10 26.52 -13.81
CA PHE A 50 8.80 26.27 -14.40
C PHE A 50 7.75 27.23 -13.82
N GLN A 51 7.64 27.36 -12.51
CA GLN A 51 6.69 28.26 -11.87
C GLN A 51 6.92 29.72 -12.25
N LYS A 52 8.17 30.15 -12.37
CA LYS A 52 8.54 31.51 -12.77
C LYS A 52 8.08 31.85 -14.18
N TYR A 53 8.17 30.91 -15.10
CA TYR A 53 7.90 31.17 -16.52
C TYR A 53 6.53 30.65 -17.02
N GLN A 54 5.80 29.87 -16.20
CA GLN A 54 4.54 29.27 -16.61
C GLN A 54 3.49 30.29 -17.10
N SER A 55 3.42 31.47 -16.47
CA SER A 55 2.49 32.52 -16.84
C SER A 55 2.72 33.07 -18.26
N THR A 56 3.93 32.88 -18.80
CA THR A 56 4.29 33.27 -20.17
C THR A 56 4.00 32.16 -21.18
N LEU A 57 4.00 30.90 -20.71
CA LEU A 57 3.94 29.71 -21.56
C LEU A 57 2.55 29.05 -21.57
N LEU A 58 1.79 29.20 -20.51
CA LEU A 58 0.54 28.49 -20.29
C LEU A 58 -0.63 29.45 -20.10
N PRO A 59 -1.84 29.13 -20.63
CA PRO A 59 -3.04 29.95 -20.44
C PRO A 59 -3.55 29.95 -19.00
N GLU A 60 -3.24 28.87 -18.22
CA GLU A 60 -3.66 28.71 -16.84
C GLU A 60 -2.44 28.45 -15.97
N THR A 61 -2.44 29.02 -14.76
CA THR A 61 -1.38 28.80 -13.79
C THR A 61 -1.53 27.45 -13.11
N ILE A 62 -0.50 26.63 -13.17
CA ILE A 62 -0.42 25.36 -12.45
C ILE A 62 0.10 25.64 -11.04
N THR A 63 -0.60 25.13 -10.03
CA THR A 63 -0.23 25.27 -8.61
C THR A 63 0.26 23.94 -8.08
N PHE A 64 1.40 23.91 -7.45
CA PHE A 64 1.91 22.75 -6.73
C PHE A 64 1.73 22.91 -5.23
N LEU A 65 1.67 21.79 -4.53
CA LEU A 65 1.69 21.73 -3.09
C LEU A 65 3.11 21.40 -2.65
N ASP A 66 3.61 22.14 -1.64
CA ASP A 66 4.92 21.91 -1.11
C ASP A 66 4.98 20.57 -0.35
N ALA A 67 6.07 19.83 -0.53
CA ALA A 67 6.28 18.60 0.21
C ALA A 67 6.63 18.91 1.67
N PRO A 68 6.12 18.13 2.64
CA PRO A 68 6.56 18.26 4.02
C PRO A 68 8.06 17.94 4.15
N GLU A 69 8.70 18.45 5.20
CA GLU A 69 10.14 18.25 5.45
C GLU A 69 10.51 16.74 5.58
N GLU A 70 9.63 15.93 6.15
CA GLU A 70 9.85 14.49 6.29
C GLU A 70 9.27 13.75 5.09
N VAL A 71 10.16 13.25 4.25
CA VAL A 71 9.84 12.48 3.04
C VAL A 71 10.42 11.09 3.17
N LEU A 72 9.57 10.09 3.08
CA LEU A 72 9.92 8.67 3.19
C LEU A 72 9.91 8.00 1.80
N THR A 73 10.72 6.97 1.64
CA THR A 73 10.51 6.02 0.54
C THR A 73 9.23 5.23 0.80
N PHE A 74 8.70 4.60 -0.25
CA PHE A 74 7.51 3.75 -0.08
C PHE A 74 7.76 2.61 0.91
N ASP A 75 8.95 1.99 0.87
CA ASP A 75 9.32 0.90 1.76
C ASP A 75 9.46 1.36 3.23
N GLU A 76 10.07 2.52 3.46
CA GLU A 76 10.17 3.10 4.81
C GLU A 76 8.79 3.44 5.38
N PHE A 77 7.90 4.01 4.56
CA PHE A 77 6.52 4.27 4.97
C PHE A 77 5.76 2.98 5.28
N HIS A 78 5.91 1.97 4.43
CA HIS A 78 5.29 0.65 4.63
C HIS A 78 5.77 -0.01 5.93
N GLN A 79 7.09 0.04 6.19
CA GLN A 79 7.67 -0.48 7.43
C GLN A 79 7.14 0.27 8.65
N LYS A 80 7.10 1.61 8.59
CA LYS A 80 6.54 2.43 9.67
C LYS A 80 5.09 2.04 9.99
N CYS A 81 4.25 1.87 8.97
CA CYS A 81 2.87 1.43 9.16
C CYS A 81 2.78 0.02 9.75
N ALA A 82 3.68 -0.90 9.36
CA ALA A 82 3.73 -2.24 9.91
C ALA A 82 4.16 -2.25 11.38
N ASP A 83 5.11 -1.40 11.76
CA ASP A 83 5.59 -1.27 13.14
C ASP A 83 4.53 -0.68 14.08
N GLU A 84 3.59 0.11 13.55
CA GLU A 84 2.47 0.67 14.30
C GLU A 84 1.33 -0.34 14.56
N TRP A 85 1.40 -1.55 14.00
CA TRP A 85 0.37 -2.57 14.22
C TRP A 85 0.46 -3.16 15.62
N VAL A 86 -0.38 -2.67 16.52
CA VAL A 86 -0.40 -3.07 17.94
C VAL A 86 -1.40 -4.20 18.16
N PHE A 87 -0.94 -5.45 18.14
CA PHE A 87 -1.69 -6.61 18.58
C PHE A 87 -0.76 -7.62 19.30
N PRO A 88 -1.31 -8.57 20.09
CA PRO A 88 -0.48 -9.40 20.98
C PRO A 88 0.60 -10.18 20.23
N ILE A 89 1.82 -10.17 20.78
CA ILE A 89 3.02 -10.78 20.18
C ILE A 89 2.83 -12.28 19.86
N VAL A 90 2.01 -12.97 20.65
CA VAL A 90 1.67 -14.38 20.43
C VAL A 90 1.04 -14.60 19.04
N TYR A 91 0.21 -13.65 18.58
CA TYR A 91 -0.38 -13.71 17.26
C TYR A 91 0.61 -13.27 16.17
N GLN A 92 1.51 -12.32 16.47
CA GLN A 92 2.54 -11.90 15.52
C GLN A 92 3.52 -13.00 15.15
N GLN A 93 3.65 -14.03 15.99
CA GLN A 93 4.58 -15.16 15.83
C GLN A 93 3.91 -16.43 15.31
N ILE A 94 2.60 -16.41 15.05
CA ILE A 94 1.89 -17.58 14.52
C ILE A 94 2.49 -17.99 13.16
N ASP A 95 2.79 -19.29 13.02
CA ASP A 95 2.97 -19.90 11.70
C ASP A 95 1.60 -20.04 11.02
N VAL A 96 1.28 -19.03 10.21
CA VAL A 96 -0.03 -18.93 9.55
C VAL A 96 -0.28 -20.13 8.63
N ARG A 97 0.74 -20.60 7.93
CA ARG A 97 0.59 -21.73 7.01
C ARG A 97 0.19 -23.01 7.75
N SER A 98 0.94 -23.37 8.79
CA SER A 98 0.60 -24.53 9.61
C SER A 98 -0.78 -24.37 10.26
N TRP A 99 -1.09 -23.17 10.78
CA TRP A 99 -2.37 -22.87 11.41
C TRP A 99 -3.57 -23.04 10.43
N LEU A 100 -3.42 -22.65 9.17
CA LEU A 100 -4.45 -22.85 8.13
C LEU A 100 -4.59 -24.32 7.74
N LEU A 101 -3.46 -25.00 7.50
CA LEU A 101 -3.44 -26.40 7.09
C LEU A 101 -4.06 -27.33 8.15
N ASP A 102 -3.87 -27.04 9.43
CA ASP A 102 -4.49 -27.78 10.55
C ASP A 102 -6.03 -27.73 10.53
N LYS A 103 -6.63 -26.77 9.82
CA LYS A 103 -8.08 -26.63 9.71
C LYS A 103 -8.65 -27.33 8.48
N CYS A 104 -7.81 -27.68 7.51
CA CYS A 104 -8.20 -28.39 6.30
C CYS A 104 -8.57 -29.85 6.61
N LYS A 105 -9.62 -30.32 5.94
CA LYS A 105 -10.12 -31.71 6.09
C LYS A 105 -9.91 -32.55 4.83
N THR A 106 -9.72 -31.91 3.70
CA THR A 106 -9.61 -32.57 2.39
C THR A 106 -8.35 -32.10 1.67
N GLN A 107 -7.87 -32.92 0.72
CA GLN A 107 -6.73 -32.56 -0.12
C GLN A 107 -7.02 -31.32 -0.97
N GLN A 108 -8.24 -31.15 -1.45
CA GLN A 108 -8.65 -29.98 -2.23
C GLN A 108 -8.54 -28.68 -1.42
N GLU A 109 -8.89 -28.72 -0.14
CA GLU A 109 -8.74 -27.57 0.75
C GLU A 109 -7.25 -27.24 0.99
N ILE A 110 -6.41 -28.26 1.18
CA ILE A 110 -4.96 -28.09 1.34
C ILE A 110 -4.36 -27.46 0.08
N ASP A 111 -4.71 -27.95 -1.09
CA ASP A 111 -4.21 -27.41 -2.36
C ASP A 111 -4.63 -25.94 -2.53
N ARG A 112 -5.90 -25.66 -2.26
CA ARG A 112 -6.43 -24.28 -2.33
C ARG A 112 -5.76 -23.32 -1.36
N VAL A 113 -5.55 -23.75 -0.11
CA VAL A 113 -4.83 -22.94 0.90
C VAL A 113 -3.39 -22.69 0.46
N ASN A 114 -2.68 -23.67 -0.06
CA ASN A 114 -1.31 -23.49 -0.53
C ASN A 114 -1.22 -22.52 -1.71
N ASP A 115 -2.12 -22.62 -2.68
CA ASP A 115 -2.15 -21.71 -3.83
C ASP A 115 -2.38 -20.26 -3.40
N GLU A 116 -3.37 -20.03 -2.54
CA GLU A 116 -3.66 -18.69 -2.04
C GLU A 116 -2.57 -18.18 -1.10
N TYR A 117 -2.03 -19.02 -0.22
CA TYR A 117 -0.98 -18.62 0.72
C TYR A 117 0.27 -18.10 0.00
N THR A 118 0.66 -18.75 -1.11
CA THR A 118 1.78 -18.29 -1.94
C THR A 118 1.56 -16.87 -2.45
N LEU A 119 0.33 -16.51 -2.84
CA LEU A 119 0.00 -15.15 -3.28
C LEU A 119 0.07 -14.12 -2.14
N TYR A 120 -0.21 -14.53 -0.91
CA TYR A 120 -0.04 -13.67 0.27
C TYR A 120 1.45 -13.47 0.61
N GLU A 121 2.28 -14.50 0.48
CA GLU A 121 3.74 -14.40 0.64
C GLU A 121 4.36 -13.46 -0.41
N GLU A 122 4.04 -13.66 -1.68
CA GLU A 122 4.53 -12.82 -2.78
C GLU A 122 4.20 -11.32 -2.63
N ARG A 123 3.15 -11.01 -1.89
CA ARG A 123 2.67 -9.64 -1.65
C ARG A 123 3.03 -9.10 -0.27
N ASP A 124 3.81 -9.84 0.51
CA ASP A 124 4.17 -9.50 1.90
C ASP A 124 2.94 -9.22 2.80
N LEU A 125 1.91 -10.04 2.68
CA LEU A 125 0.65 -9.89 3.41
C LEU A 125 0.47 -10.87 4.58
N ILE A 126 1.52 -11.60 4.97
CA ILE A 126 1.42 -12.59 6.06
C ILE A 126 1.09 -11.94 7.41
N MET A 127 1.63 -10.74 7.68
CA MET A 127 1.29 -10.01 8.89
C MET A 127 -0.19 -9.62 8.95
N LEU A 128 -0.80 -9.31 7.81
CA LEU A 128 -2.24 -9.07 7.68
C LEU A 128 -3.06 -10.31 8.07
N LEU A 129 -2.66 -11.50 7.61
CA LEU A 129 -3.33 -12.75 8.00
C LEU A 129 -3.24 -13.00 9.51
N ARG A 130 -2.10 -12.72 10.13
CA ARG A 130 -1.93 -12.79 11.59
C ARG A 130 -2.87 -11.85 12.33
N LEU A 131 -3.02 -10.63 11.84
CA LEU A 131 -3.98 -9.67 12.38
C LEU A 131 -5.41 -10.18 12.26
N PHE A 132 -5.81 -10.77 11.13
CA PHE A 132 -7.15 -11.34 10.97
C PHE A 132 -7.41 -12.51 11.92
N ILE A 133 -6.43 -13.40 12.14
CA ILE A 133 -6.54 -14.47 13.14
C ILE A 133 -6.82 -13.87 14.52
N PHE A 134 -6.04 -12.85 14.92
CA PHE A 134 -6.27 -12.14 16.18
C PHE A 134 -7.66 -11.52 16.26
N LEU A 135 -8.09 -10.79 15.22
CA LEU A 135 -9.39 -10.12 15.22
C LEU A 135 -10.55 -11.11 15.34
N VAL A 136 -10.50 -12.22 14.59
CA VAL A 136 -11.54 -13.25 14.64
C VAL A 136 -11.59 -13.90 16.02
N ASP A 137 -10.45 -14.24 16.60
CA ASP A 137 -10.39 -14.82 17.94
C ASP A 137 -10.87 -13.82 19.00
N TYR A 138 -10.51 -12.56 18.88
CA TYR A 138 -10.99 -11.50 19.76
C TYR A 138 -12.51 -11.33 19.69
N MET A 139 -13.07 -11.30 18.48
CA MET A 139 -14.51 -11.20 18.28
C MET A 139 -15.26 -12.41 18.83
N ARG A 140 -14.74 -13.62 18.62
CA ARG A 140 -15.31 -14.85 19.19
C ARG A 140 -15.29 -14.84 20.71
N LYS A 141 -14.16 -14.48 21.31
CA LYS A 141 -13.99 -14.40 22.77
C LYS A 141 -14.95 -13.41 23.41
N ASN A 142 -15.18 -12.28 22.76
CA ASN A 142 -16.07 -11.23 23.27
C ASN A 142 -17.52 -11.37 22.77
N LYS A 143 -17.87 -12.45 22.08
CA LYS A 143 -19.21 -12.74 21.55
C LYS A 143 -19.75 -11.63 20.63
N PHE A 144 -18.86 -10.96 19.88
CA PHE A 144 -19.29 -10.02 18.86
C PHE A 144 -19.91 -10.77 17.67
N VAL A 145 -20.96 -10.20 17.11
CA VAL A 145 -21.56 -10.71 15.88
C VAL A 145 -20.66 -10.24 14.71
N TRP A 146 -20.15 -11.20 13.96
CA TRP A 146 -19.34 -10.94 12.79
C TRP A 146 -19.69 -11.93 11.68
N GLY A 147 -19.36 -11.62 10.46
CA GLY A 147 -19.64 -12.46 9.33
C GLY A 147 -18.97 -11.94 8.07
N VAL A 148 -19.09 -12.71 7.00
CA VAL A 148 -18.55 -12.38 5.69
C VAL A 148 -19.28 -11.17 5.13
N GLY A 149 -18.54 -10.11 4.82
CA GLY A 149 -19.05 -8.90 4.18
C GLY A 149 -19.20 -9.05 2.67
N ARG A 150 -19.29 -7.92 1.98
CA ARG A 150 -19.27 -7.85 0.52
C ARG A 150 -17.86 -7.46 0.05
N GLY A 151 -17.48 -7.93 -1.13
CA GLY A 151 -16.22 -7.54 -1.78
C GLY A 151 -15.41 -8.74 -2.27
N SER A 152 -14.23 -8.45 -2.79
CA SER A 152 -13.33 -9.47 -3.37
C SER A 152 -12.81 -10.49 -2.35
N SER A 153 -12.76 -10.14 -1.07
CA SER A 153 -12.37 -11.07 0.01
C SER A 153 -13.29 -12.28 0.13
N VAL A 154 -14.54 -12.19 -0.34
CA VAL A 154 -15.49 -13.31 -0.36
C VAL A 154 -15.03 -14.44 -1.29
N SER A 155 -14.17 -14.17 -2.26
CA SER A 155 -13.60 -15.16 -3.17
C SER A 155 -12.35 -15.84 -2.63
N SER A 156 -11.76 -15.33 -1.57
CA SER A 156 -10.62 -15.96 -0.89
C SER A 156 -11.10 -17.12 -0.01
N TYR A 157 -10.40 -18.23 -0.09
CA TYR A 157 -10.66 -19.39 0.79
C TYR A 157 -10.00 -19.22 2.16
N ILE A 158 -8.91 -18.46 2.24
CA ILE A 158 -8.17 -18.17 3.48
C ILE A 158 -8.92 -17.16 4.35
N LEU A 159 -9.56 -16.15 3.74
CA LEU A 159 -10.30 -15.11 4.44
C LEU A 159 -11.74 -15.52 4.72
#